data_85ebd51d6d9b774b1a95d6efaffdf085
#
_entry.id   85ebd51d6d9b774b1a95d6efaffdf085
#
_cell.length_a   1.000
_cell.length_b   1.000
_cell.length_c   1.000
_cell.angle_alpha   90.00
_cell.angle_beta   90.00
_cell.angle_gamma   90.00
#
_symmetry.space_group_name_H-M   'P 1'
#
loop_
_entity.id
_entity.type
_entity.pdbx_description
1 polymer ?
#
loop_
_entity_poly.entity_id
_entity_poly.type
_entity_poly.pdbx_seq_one_letter_code
_entity_poly.pdbx_strand_id
1 'polypeptide(L)'
;MNNKLDQVPEEFKILAKDFSRDGFITTSLDNLINWSRAGSLHWMTFGLACCAVEMMQTAMPRYDLERFGAAPRGSPRQSDVMIVAGTLTNKMAPALRKVYDQMPEPRYCLLYTSPSPRDLSTSRMPSSA
;
A
#
# COMPACT_ATOMS: atom_id res chain seq x y z
N MET A 1 -8.38 -5.36 23.02
CA MET A 1 -7.16 -4.85 22.40
C MET A 1 -6.01 -5.24 23.32
N ASN A 2 -5.36 -6.38 23.05
CA ASN A 2 -4.26 -6.87 23.90
C ASN A 2 -3.03 -5.99 23.66
N ASN A 3 -2.57 -5.41 24.75
CA ASN A 3 -1.40 -4.55 24.81
C ASN A 3 -0.15 -5.39 24.48
N LYS A 4 0.36 -5.30 23.26
CA LYS A 4 1.60 -5.98 22.85
C LYS A 4 2.86 -5.50 23.59
N LEU A 5 2.72 -4.52 24.48
CA LEU A 5 3.81 -3.97 25.29
C LEU A 5 4.27 -4.90 26.42
N ASP A 6 3.47 -5.91 26.78
CA ASP A 6 3.80 -6.84 27.86
C ASP A 6 4.83 -7.92 27.46
N GLN A 7 5.17 -8.01 26.16
CA GLN A 7 6.14 -9.00 25.65
C GLN A 7 7.55 -8.45 25.43
N VAL A 8 7.78 -7.18 25.79
CA VAL A 8 9.13 -6.59 25.69
C VAL A 8 9.97 -7.08 26.87
N PRO A 9 11.16 -7.68 26.64
CA PRO A 9 12.04 -8.12 27.72
C PRO A 9 12.33 -6.98 28.69
N GLU A 10 12.39 -7.29 29.98
CA GLU A 10 12.61 -6.30 31.05
C GLU A 10 13.91 -5.49 30.83
N GLU A 11 14.91 -6.11 30.22
CA GLU A 11 16.17 -5.44 29.87
C GLU A 11 15.96 -4.24 28.91
N PHE A 12 14.99 -4.36 28.00
CA PHE A 12 14.66 -3.28 27.08
C PHE A 12 13.87 -2.14 27.76
N LYS A 13 13.09 -2.47 28.78
CA LYS A 13 12.36 -1.47 29.58
C LYS A 13 13.33 -0.67 30.45
N ILE A 14 14.38 -1.30 30.96
CA ILE A 14 15.43 -0.64 31.75
C ILE A 14 16.23 0.31 30.86
N LEU A 15 16.66 -0.14 29.68
CA LEU A 15 17.34 0.67 28.70
C LEU A 15 16.50 1.88 28.24
N ALA A 16 15.22 1.68 27.99
CA ALA A 16 14.31 2.77 27.63
C ALA A 16 14.14 3.80 28.76
N LYS A 17 14.18 3.35 30.02
CA LYS A 17 14.07 4.21 31.20
C LYS A 17 15.35 5.02 31.42
N ASP A 18 16.51 4.45 31.17
CA ASP A 18 17.79 5.16 31.27
C ASP A 18 17.95 6.18 30.13
N PHE A 19 17.53 5.84 28.92
CA PHE A 19 17.49 6.77 27.79
C PHE A 19 16.55 7.96 28.01
N SER A 20 15.46 7.79 28.76
CA SER A 20 14.55 8.89 29.07
C SER A 20 15.11 9.88 30.08
N ARG A 21 16.09 9.47 30.88
CA ARG A 21 16.78 10.34 31.86
C ARG A 21 17.74 11.31 31.21
N ASP A 22 18.29 10.96 30.04
CA ASP A 22 19.30 11.77 29.33
C ASP A 22 18.68 12.76 28.34
N GLY A 23 17.39 13.04 28.44
CA GLY A 23 16.70 14.06 27.62
C GLY A 23 16.41 13.65 26.19
N PHE A 24 16.56 12.37 25.85
CA PHE A 24 16.14 11.84 24.55
C PHE A 24 14.63 11.60 24.53
N ILE A 25 13.98 11.96 23.42
CA ILE A 25 12.56 11.68 23.21
C ILE A 25 12.43 10.18 22.96
N THR A 26 11.95 9.43 23.94
CA THR A 26 11.62 8.02 23.75
C THR A 26 10.31 7.92 22.98
N THR A 27 10.43 7.66 21.71
CA THR A 27 9.28 7.26 20.88
C THR A 27 9.02 5.79 21.14
N SER A 28 7.76 5.40 21.32
CA SER A 28 7.43 3.98 21.42
C SER A 28 7.87 3.26 20.14
N LEU A 29 8.33 2.03 20.25
CA LEU A 29 8.82 1.23 19.12
C LEU A 29 7.76 1.11 18.01
N ASP A 30 6.50 1.04 18.40
CA ASP A 30 5.37 0.99 17.45
C ASP A 30 5.24 2.29 16.63
N ASN A 31 5.44 3.44 17.26
CA ASN A 31 5.42 4.72 16.55
C ASN A 31 6.59 4.84 15.57
N LEU A 32 7.77 4.37 15.95
CA LEU A 32 8.93 4.34 15.08
C LEU A 32 8.71 3.44 13.87
N ILE A 33 8.17 2.25 14.08
CA ILE A 33 7.84 1.31 13.00
C ILE A 33 6.76 1.90 12.08
N ASN A 34 5.73 2.51 12.64
CA ASN A 34 4.66 3.13 11.86
C ASN A 34 5.18 4.33 11.05
N TRP A 35 6.04 5.15 11.63
CA TRP A 35 6.69 6.24 10.93
C TRP A 35 7.59 5.74 9.78
N SER A 36 8.38 4.70 10.03
CA SER A 36 9.22 4.07 9.02
C SER A 36 8.39 3.49 7.86
N ARG A 37 7.27 2.83 8.15
CA ARG A 37 6.36 2.30 7.14
C ARG A 37 5.66 3.41 6.35
N ALA A 38 5.28 4.50 7.00
CA ALA A 38 4.67 5.65 6.33
C ALA A 38 5.62 6.32 5.33
N GLY A 39 6.92 6.34 5.62
CA GLY A 39 7.96 6.88 4.74
C GLY A 39 8.46 5.89 3.67
N SER A 40 8.03 4.62 3.72
CA SER A 40 8.49 3.55 2.81
C SER A 40 7.33 2.67 2.40
N LEU A 41 6.50 3.19 1.50
CA LEU A 41 5.34 2.48 0.96
C LEU A 41 5.73 1.74 -0.33
N HIS A 42 5.72 0.43 -0.29
CA HIS A 42 5.93 -0.39 -1.47
C HIS A 42 4.59 -0.86 -2.03
N TRP A 43 4.34 -0.57 -3.29
CA TRP A 43 3.09 -0.94 -3.94
C TRP A 43 3.29 -1.92 -5.08
N MET A 44 2.42 -2.92 -5.13
CA MET A 44 2.40 -3.89 -6.21
C MET A 44 1.51 -3.40 -7.35
N THR A 45 2.02 -3.49 -8.56
CA THR A 45 1.29 -3.15 -9.78
C THR A 45 0.49 -4.35 -10.27
N PHE A 46 -0.82 -4.23 -10.29
CA PHE A 46 -1.71 -5.20 -10.92
C PHE A 46 -2.52 -4.51 -12.02
N GLY A 47 -1.88 -4.36 -13.18
CA GLY A 47 -2.47 -3.68 -14.31
C GLY A 47 -3.34 -4.61 -15.17
N LEU A 48 -4.60 -4.25 -15.37
CA LEU A 48 -5.57 -5.04 -16.13
C LEU A 48 -6.04 -4.36 -17.41
N ALA A 49 -5.95 -3.02 -17.48
CA ALA A 49 -6.46 -2.24 -18.59
C ALA A 49 -5.68 -0.91 -18.76
N CYS A 50 -6.25 0.04 -19.47
CA CYS A 50 -5.64 1.37 -19.71
C CYS A 50 -5.29 2.14 -18.43
N CYS A 51 -6.00 1.94 -17.34
CA CYS A 51 -5.67 2.52 -16.02
C CYS A 51 -4.28 2.10 -15.53
N ALA A 52 -3.75 0.98 -16.00
CA ALA A 52 -2.39 0.55 -15.70
C ALA A 52 -1.34 1.52 -16.23
N VAL A 53 -1.61 2.17 -17.35
CA VAL A 53 -0.72 3.19 -17.94
C VAL A 53 -0.68 4.43 -17.03
N GLU A 54 -1.81 4.87 -16.52
CA GLU A 54 -1.86 5.97 -15.54
C GLU A 54 -1.12 5.62 -14.26
N MET A 55 -1.30 4.39 -13.76
CA MET A 55 -0.58 3.89 -12.60
C MET A 55 0.94 3.88 -12.85
N MET A 56 1.42 3.50 -14.04
CA MET A 56 2.83 3.57 -14.39
C MET A 56 3.33 5.02 -14.46
N GLN A 57 2.51 5.94 -14.97
CA GLN A 57 2.87 7.35 -15.08
C GLN A 57 3.10 8.01 -13.71
N THR A 58 2.44 7.53 -12.65
CA THR A 58 2.64 8.05 -11.30
C THR A 58 4.05 7.80 -10.75
N ALA A 59 4.70 6.72 -11.19
CA ALA A 59 6.08 6.40 -10.83
C ALA A 59 7.12 7.03 -11.80
N MET A 60 6.66 7.60 -12.91
CA MET A 60 7.56 8.23 -13.89
C MET A 60 8.02 9.63 -13.48
N PRO A 61 9.08 10.18 -14.11
CA PRO A 61 9.74 11.42 -13.68
C PRO A 61 8.83 12.64 -13.55
N ARG A 62 7.69 12.66 -14.24
CA ARG A 62 6.76 13.80 -14.17
C ARG A 62 6.07 13.92 -12.82
N TYR A 63 5.70 12.80 -12.21
CA TYR A 63 5.00 12.77 -10.92
C TYR A 63 5.87 12.25 -9.80
N ASP A 64 6.75 11.32 -10.11
CA ASP A 64 7.82 10.80 -9.26
C ASP A 64 7.39 10.50 -7.82
N LEU A 65 6.50 9.52 -7.67
CA LEU A 65 6.07 9.07 -6.35
C LEU A 65 7.21 8.50 -5.50
N GLU A 66 8.32 8.07 -6.12
CA GLU A 66 9.46 7.54 -5.39
C GLU A 66 10.09 8.59 -4.45
N ARG A 67 10.06 9.86 -4.81
CA ARG A 67 10.53 10.94 -3.93
C ARG A 67 9.75 11.07 -2.62
N PHE A 68 8.53 10.55 -2.58
CA PHE A 68 7.70 10.49 -1.37
C PHE A 68 7.85 9.16 -0.61
N GLY A 69 8.77 8.29 -1.04
CA GLY A 69 8.99 6.99 -0.44
C GLY A 69 8.07 5.90 -0.95
N ALA A 70 7.28 6.15 -2.01
CA ALA A 70 6.39 5.15 -2.60
C ALA A 70 7.02 4.57 -3.87
N ALA A 71 7.44 3.31 -3.84
CA ALA A 71 8.12 2.65 -4.95
C ALA A 71 7.33 1.43 -5.46
N PRO A 72 7.24 1.23 -6.79
CA PRO A 72 6.61 0.05 -7.35
C PRO A 72 7.46 -1.20 -7.14
N ARG A 73 6.82 -2.32 -6.86
CA ARG A 73 7.45 -3.64 -6.70
C ARG A 73 6.76 -4.67 -7.58
N GLY A 74 7.56 -5.55 -8.18
CA GLY A 74 7.04 -6.63 -9.02
C GLY A 74 6.63 -7.88 -8.26
N SER A 75 6.96 -7.99 -6.97
CA SER A 75 6.66 -9.15 -6.15
C SER A 75 5.63 -8.81 -5.06
N PRO A 76 4.59 -9.65 -4.88
CA PRO A 76 3.61 -9.44 -3.81
C PRO A 76 4.23 -9.55 -2.41
N ARG A 77 5.30 -10.32 -2.26
CA ARG A 77 5.97 -10.51 -0.96
C ARG A 77 6.77 -9.30 -0.49
N GLN A 78 7.05 -8.37 -1.39
CA GLN A 78 7.82 -7.14 -1.13
C GLN A 78 6.93 -5.89 -1.12
N SER A 79 5.62 -6.07 -1.14
CA SER A 79 4.66 -4.97 -1.28
C SER A 79 3.70 -4.91 -0.11
N ASP A 80 3.41 -3.70 0.33
CA ASP A 80 2.47 -3.42 1.43
C ASP A 80 1.07 -3.16 0.89
N VAL A 81 0.98 -2.58 -0.30
CA VAL A 81 -0.27 -2.21 -0.96
C VAL A 81 -0.32 -2.81 -2.36
N MET A 82 -1.45 -3.40 -2.72
CA MET A 82 -1.72 -3.80 -4.10
C MET A 82 -2.60 -2.77 -4.78
N ILE A 83 -2.15 -2.25 -5.92
CA ILE A 83 -2.96 -1.36 -6.75
C ILE A 83 -3.48 -2.15 -7.94
N VAL A 84 -4.78 -2.35 -7.97
CA VAL A 84 -5.48 -3.01 -9.07
C VAL A 84 -6.01 -1.92 -10.01
N ALA A 85 -5.38 -1.80 -11.17
CA ALA A 85 -5.70 -0.76 -12.14
C ALA A 85 -6.38 -1.35 -13.37
N GLY A 86 -7.67 -1.16 -13.47
CA GLY A 86 -8.51 -1.62 -14.58
C GLY A 86 -9.65 -2.53 -14.15
N THR A 87 -10.44 -2.96 -15.13
CA THR A 87 -11.61 -3.79 -14.91
C THR A 87 -11.21 -5.24 -14.65
N LEU A 88 -11.60 -5.76 -13.51
CA LEU A 88 -11.39 -7.17 -13.15
C LEU A 88 -12.45 -8.05 -13.80
N THR A 89 -12.01 -9.02 -14.59
CA THR A 89 -12.90 -10.05 -15.14
C THR A 89 -13.07 -11.21 -14.16
N ASN A 90 -14.21 -11.89 -14.23
CA ASN A 90 -14.47 -13.06 -13.38
C ASN A 90 -13.42 -14.17 -13.55
N LYS A 91 -12.86 -14.31 -14.74
CA LYS A 91 -11.80 -15.28 -15.02
C LYS A 91 -10.47 -14.93 -14.32
N MET A 92 -10.20 -13.64 -14.15
CA MET A 92 -8.96 -13.16 -13.53
C MET A 92 -9.08 -13.02 -12.00
N ALA A 93 -10.29 -12.97 -11.46
CA ALA A 93 -10.53 -12.79 -10.03
C ALA A 93 -9.82 -13.83 -9.13
N PRO A 94 -9.77 -15.13 -9.46
CA PRO A 94 -9.04 -16.11 -8.66
C PRO A 94 -7.53 -15.85 -8.62
N ALA A 95 -6.96 -15.38 -9.74
CA ALA A 95 -5.54 -15.07 -9.82
C ALA A 95 -5.20 -13.85 -8.95
N LEU A 96 -6.01 -12.81 -9.00
CA LEU A 96 -5.86 -11.63 -8.15
C LEU A 96 -5.92 -12.00 -6.66
N ARG A 97 -6.87 -12.85 -6.28
CA ARG A 97 -7.00 -13.31 -4.91
C ARG A 97 -5.75 -14.05 -4.43
N LYS A 98 -5.19 -14.95 -5.25
CA LYS A 98 -3.96 -15.66 -4.93
C LYS A 98 -2.77 -14.72 -4.73
N VAL A 99 -2.67 -13.70 -5.56
CA VAL A 99 -1.59 -12.71 -5.43
C VAL A 99 -1.75 -11.87 -4.16
N TYR A 100 -2.98 -11.47 -3.85
CA TYR A 100 -3.27 -10.74 -2.62
C TYR A 100 -2.93 -11.56 -1.36
N ASP A 101 -3.25 -12.86 -1.37
CA ASP A 101 -2.97 -13.74 -0.24
C ASP A 101 -1.47 -13.99 -0.03
N GLN A 102 -0.62 -13.73 -1.04
CA GLN A 102 0.84 -13.82 -0.95
C GLN A 102 1.50 -12.57 -0.36
N MET A 103 0.75 -11.49 -0.17
CA MET A 103 1.28 -10.28 0.43
C MET A 103 1.47 -10.45 1.95
N PRO A 104 2.55 -9.87 2.52
CA PRO A 104 2.75 -9.86 3.97
C PRO A 104 1.70 -8.98 4.66
N GLU A 105 1.43 -9.26 5.91
CA GLU A 105 0.56 -8.40 6.72
C GLU A 105 1.36 -7.26 7.37
N PRO A 106 0.76 -6.07 7.53
CA PRO A 106 -0.56 -5.64 7.07
C PRO A 106 -0.64 -5.40 5.56
N ARG A 107 -1.67 -5.93 4.92
CA ARG A 107 -1.86 -5.85 3.47
C ARG A 107 -3.07 -4.99 3.11
N TYR A 108 -2.87 -4.11 2.16
CA TYR A 108 -3.89 -3.21 1.68
C TYR A 108 -4.13 -3.40 0.19
N CYS A 109 -5.34 -3.15 -0.25
CA CYS A 109 -5.68 -3.20 -1.66
C CYS A 109 -6.41 -1.93 -2.07
N LEU A 110 -5.90 -1.25 -3.07
CA LEU A 110 -6.54 -0.12 -3.71
C LEU A 110 -7.08 -0.56 -5.06
N LEU A 111 -8.39 -0.54 -5.19
CA LEU A 111 -9.07 -0.81 -6.44
C LEU A 111 -9.30 0.50 -7.20
N TYR A 112 -8.64 0.65 -8.34
CA TYR A 112 -8.84 1.75 -9.24
C TYR A 112 -9.40 1.20 -10.56
N THR A 113 -10.70 1.42 -10.76
CA THR A 113 -11.39 1.04 -11.99
C THR A 113 -11.77 2.31 -12.74
N SER A 114 -11.21 2.51 -13.93
CA SER A 114 -11.78 3.48 -14.84
C SER A 114 -13.17 3.00 -15.26
N PRO A 115 -14.15 3.91 -15.38
CA PRO A 115 -15.42 3.52 -15.95
C PRO A 115 -15.19 2.95 -17.34
N SER A 116 -15.45 1.67 -17.50
CA SER A 116 -15.40 0.99 -18.77
C SER A 116 -16.44 1.63 -19.71
N PRO A 117 -16.25 1.62 -21.03
CA PRO A 117 -17.31 2.02 -21.95
C PRO A 117 -18.63 1.26 -21.72
N ARG A 118 -18.57 0.09 -21.09
CA ARG A 118 -19.77 -0.65 -20.65
C ARG A 118 -20.38 -0.06 -19.38
N ASP A 119 -19.58 0.46 -18.47
CA ASP A 119 -20.07 1.17 -17.29
C ASP A 119 -20.56 2.56 -17.66
N LEU A 120 -20.01 3.16 -18.72
CA LEU A 120 -20.50 4.39 -19.35
C LEU A 120 -21.84 4.19 -20.07
N SER A 121 -22.25 2.94 -20.32
CA SER A 121 -23.62 2.69 -20.81
C SER A 121 -24.65 2.97 -19.71
N THR A 122 -24.25 2.97 -18.45
CA THR A 122 -25.05 3.41 -17.31
C THR A 122 -24.91 4.90 -17.01
N SER A 123 -23.74 5.49 -17.26
CA SER A 123 -23.57 6.93 -17.36
C SER A 123 -23.77 7.34 -18.81
N ARG A 124 -25.02 7.55 -19.21
CA ARG A 124 -25.32 8.13 -20.50
C ARG A 124 -24.53 9.41 -20.67
N MET A 125 -23.47 9.33 -21.45
CA MET A 125 -23.07 10.53 -22.17
C MET A 125 -24.30 10.95 -22.99
N PRO A 126 -24.80 12.18 -22.85
CA PRO A 126 -25.74 12.67 -23.80
C PRO A 126 -25.03 12.53 -25.13
N SER A 127 -25.57 11.71 -26.02
CA SER A 127 -25.18 11.74 -27.41
C SER A 127 -25.36 13.19 -27.80
N SER A 128 -24.26 13.90 -27.93
CA SER A 128 -24.28 15.21 -28.56
C SER A 128 -24.80 14.93 -29.96
N ALA A 129 -26.04 15.34 -30.18
CA ALA A 129 -26.60 15.46 -31.49
C ALA A 129 -25.73 16.38 -32.30
#